data_c3b8ce8e2958f68edc4153449c062e37
#
_entry.id   c3b8ce8e2958f68edc4153449c062e37
#
_cell.length_a   1.000
_cell.length_b   1.000
_cell.length_c   1.000
_cell.angle_alpha   90.00
_cell.angle_beta   90.00
_cell.angle_gamma   90.00
#
_symmetry.space_group_name_H-M   'P 1'
#
loop_
_entity.id
_entity.type
_entity.pdbx_description
1 polymer ?
#
loop_
_entity_poly.entity_id
_entity_poly.type
_entity_poly.pdbx_seq_one_letter_code
_entity_poly.pdbx_strand_id
1 'polypeptide(L)'
;MLLAVRSSWPMKPVDNPYMTTTENADPAELAKFSDLAHRWWDMHSEFRPLHQINPLRLDWISGHRTLEGLRVVDIGCGGGILTDAMARKGAEVLGIDLATKALKVAQLHALDAHTPNVSYEEISAEALAARQPTSFDVVTCMEMLEHVPDPGSVVTACAHLVKPGGWVFFSTINRNPKSFLFAIVGAEYVLNMLPRGTHEYAKLIRPSELAKYYRSAGLDCKGTRGLEYNPITERYWLSDDTGVNYLVATQKPYTTRVTSAPAGSP
;
A
#
# COMPACT_ATOMS: atom_id res chain seq x y z
N MET A 1 11.32 35.05 -34.22
CA MET A 1 11.88 33.93 -35.00
C MET A 1 12.62 33.04 -34.01
N LEU A 2 11.89 32.10 -33.37
CA LEU A 2 12.42 31.18 -32.35
C LEU A 2 12.68 29.84 -33.03
N LEU A 3 13.93 29.44 -33.07
CA LEU A 3 14.38 28.13 -33.55
C LEU A 3 14.13 27.06 -32.49
N ALA A 4 13.20 26.15 -32.80
CA ALA A 4 12.98 24.95 -32.00
C ALA A 4 14.05 23.91 -32.33
N VAL A 5 14.94 23.62 -31.40
CA VAL A 5 15.88 22.49 -31.49
C VAL A 5 15.13 21.22 -31.17
N ARG A 6 14.83 20.41 -32.17
CA ARG A 6 14.37 19.03 -32.00
C ARG A 6 15.57 18.12 -31.71
N SER A 7 15.68 17.59 -30.51
CA SER A 7 16.59 16.49 -30.24
C SER A 7 15.93 15.16 -30.59
N SER A 8 16.31 14.61 -31.73
CA SER A 8 15.95 13.27 -32.20
C SER A 8 17.00 12.28 -31.71
N TRP A 9 16.74 11.61 -30.58
CA TRP A 9 17.43 10.39 -30.24
C TRP A 9 16.49 9.20 -30.44
N PRO A 10 16.85 8.21 -31.30
CA PRO A 10 16.09 6.98 -31.39
C PRO A 10 16.40 6.13 -30.15
N MET A 11 15.44 6.05 -29.23
CA MET A 11 15.48 5.03 -28.18
C MET A 11 15.26 3.68 -28.86
N LYS A 12 16.30 2.84 -28.90
CA LYS A 12 16.15 1.41 -29.19
C LYS A 12 15.33 0.79 -28.07
N PRO A 13 14.35 -0.09 -28.36
CA PRO A 13 13.70 -0.89 -27.33
C PRO A 13 14.78 -1.70 -26.62
N VAL A 14 14.91 -1.54 -25.32
CA VAL A 14 15.69 -2.45 -24.48
C VAL A 14 14.82 -3.68 -24.34
N ASP A 15 15.23 -4.81 -24.91
CA ASP A 15 14.64 -6.11 -24.64
C ASP A 15 14.74 -6.38 -23.15
N ASN A 16 13.67 -6.14 -22.42
CA ASN A 16 13.56 -6.45 -21.00
C ASN A 16 13.15 -7.92 -20.87
N PRO A 17 14.02 -8.83 -20.38
CA PRO A 17 13.72 -10.24 -20.23
C PRO A 17 12.61 -10.54 -19.20
N TYR A 18 12.04 -9.51 -18.56
CA TYR A 18 10.91 -9.61 -17.62
C TYR A 18 9.53 -9.29 -18.25
N MET A 19 9.43 -9.11 -19.57
CA MET A 19 8.17 -8.85 -20.28
C MET A 19 7.47 -10.14 -20.72
N THR A 20 7.21 -11.08 -19.81
CA THR A 20 6.14 -12.10 -19.94
C THR A 20 5.67 -12.55 -18.56
N THR A 21 5.50 -11.65 -17.62
CA THR A 21 4.80 -11.97 -16.39
C THR A 21 3.34 -11.56 -16.55
N THR A 22 2.44 -12.54 -16.46
CA THR A 22 1.04 -12.31 -16.13
C THR A 22 1.01 -11.28 -15.00
N GLU A 23 0.28 -10.18 -15.19
CA GLU A 23 0.16 -9.12 -14.19
C GLU A 23 -0.24 -9.74 -12.84
N ASN A 24 0.42 -9.35 -11.75
CA ASN A 24 0.14 -9.88 -10.41
C ASN A 24 -1.17 -9.29 -9.87
N ALA A 25 -2.27 -9.62 -10.54
CA ALA A 25 -3.60 -9.11 -10.28
C ALA A 25 -4.64 -10.22 -10.47
N ASP A 26 -5.65 -10.25 -9.61
CA ASP A 26 -6.82 -11.09 -9.75
C ASP A 26 -7.92 -10.29 -10.47
N PRO A 27 -8.30 -10.66 -11.71
CA PRO A 27 -9.33 -9.92 -12.46
C PRO A 27 -10.69 -9.87 -11.75
N ALA A 28 -11.04 -10.88 -10.94
CA ALA A 28 -12.29 -10.90 -10.18
C ALA A 28 -12.27 -9.88 -9.05
N GLU A 29 -11.13 -9.74 -8.34
CA GLU A 29 -10.93 -8.72 -7.31
C GLU A 29 -10.98 -7.31 -7.94
N LEU A 30 -10.28 -7.08 -9.06
CA LEU A 30 -10.32 -5.79 -9.76
C LEU A 30 -11.75 -5.42 -10.21
N ALA A 31 -12.52 -6.37 -10.75
CA ALA A 31 -13.91 -6.13 -11.14
C ALA A 31 -14.76 -5.73 -9.93
N LYS A 32 -14.64 -6.43 -8.81
CA LYS A 32 -15.36 -6.18 -7.57
C LYS A 32 -15.11 -4.75 -7.04
N PHE A 33 -13.85 -4.34 -6.91
CA PHE A 33 -13.52 -2.97 -6.47
C PHE A 33 -13.96 -1.92 -7.49
N SER A 34 -13.89 -2.23 -8.78
CA SER A 34 -14.35 -1.34 -9.85
C SER A 34 -15.86 -1.10 -9.80
N ASP A 35 -16.66 -2.12 -9.51
CA ASP A 35 -18.13 -2.00 -9.46
C ASP A 35 -18.61 -1.19 -8.25
N LEU A 36 -17.89 -1.24 -7.14
CA LEU A 36 -18.17 -0.51 -5.92
C LEU A 36 -17.55 0.90 -5.90
N ALA A 37 -16.73 1.26 -6.89
CA ALA A 37 -15.91 2.48 -6.86
C ALA A 37 -16.72 3.75 -6.60
N HIS A 38 -17.92 3.89 -7.15
CA HIS A 38 -18.78 5.06 -6.99
C HIS A 38 -19.22 5.34 -5.55
N ARG A 39 -19.07 4.37 -4.63
CA ARG A 39 -19.45 4.48 -3.22
C ARG A 39 -18.26 4.70 -2.28
N TRP A 40 -17.05 4.83 -2.83
CA TRP A 40 -15.82 4.85 -2.02
C TRP A 40 -15.80 5.93 -0.95
N TRP A 41 -16.37 7.10 -1.24
CA TRP A 41 -16.43 8.23 -0.31
C TRP A 41 -17.78 8.38 0.41
N ASP A 42 -18.72 7.44 0.23
CA ASP A 42 -19.94 7.36 1.00
C ASP A 42 -19.66 6.73 2.38
N MET A 43 -19.76 7.54 3.43
CA MET A 43 -19.52 7.14 4.83
C MET A 43 -20.53 6.11 5.36
N HIS A 44 -21.58 5.80 4.60
CA HIS A 44 -22.60 4.80 4.94
C HIS A 44 -22.50 3.55 4.06
N SER A 45 -21.50 3.50 3.18
CA SER A 45 -21.24 2.37 2.30
C SER A 45 -20.43 1.26 2.99
N GLU A 46 -20.16 0.20 2.23
CA GLU A 46 -19.23 -0.88 2.58
C GLU A 46 -17.79 -0.40 2.83
N PHE A 47 -17.41 0.80 2.39
CA PHE A 47 -16.12 1.41 2.65
C PHE A 47 -16.07 2.19 3.98
N ARG A 48 -17.18 2.30 4.73
CA ARG A 48 -17.22 2.93 6.06
C ARG A 48 -16.10 2.44 6.99
N PRO A 49 -15.78 1.14 7.08
CA PRO A 49 -14.68 0.67 7.93
C PRO A 49 -13.34 1.30 7.56
N LEU A 50 -13.04 1.48 6.25
CA LEU A 50 -11.79 2.10 5.80
C LEU A 50 -11.69 3.56 6.26
N HIS A 51 -12.79 4.31 6.22
CA HIS A 51 -12.84 5.68 6.74
C HIS A 51 -12.61 5.72 8.26
N GLN A 52 -13.22 4.79 9.00
CA GLN A 52 -13.09 4.73 10.47
C GLN A 52 -11.68 4.37 10.93
N ILE A 53 -10.99 3.49 10.22
CA ILE A 53 -9.62 3.07 10.56
C ILE A 53 -8.54 4.01 10.01
N ASN A 54 -8.86 4.85 9.02
CA ASN A 54 -7.89 5.71 8.37
C ASN A 54 -7.13 6.65 9.33
N PRO A 55 -7.78 7.32 10.31
CA PRO A 55 -7.05 8.12 11.29
C PRO A 55 -6.01 7.32 12.08
N LEU A 56 -6.32 6.08 12.47
CA LEU A 56 -5.41 5.20 13.21
C LEU A 56 -4.19 4.81 12.37
N ARG A 57 -4.40 4.52 11.07
CA ARG A 57 -3.32 4.25 10.10
C ARG A 57 -2.42 5.46 9.92
N LEU A 58 -3.03 6.62 9.68
CA LEU A 58 -2.30 7.88 9.48
C LEU A 58 -1.48 8.26 10.71
N ASP A 59 -2.04 8.13 11.91
CA ASP A 59 -1.34 8.42 13.16
C ASP A 59 -0.20 7.42 13.41
N TRP A 60 -0.41 6.14 13.10
CA TRP A 60 0.64 5.11 13.16
C TRP A 60 1.80 5.44 12.23
N ILE A 61 1.52 5.77 10.97
CA ILE A 61 2.54 6.16 9.98
C ILE A 61 3.27 7.41 10.44
N SER A 62 2.52 8.46 10.81
CA SER A 62 3.08 9.76 11.23
C SER A 62 3.88 9.68 12.51
N GLY A 63 3.53 8.74 13.41
CA GLY A 63 4.27 8.47 14.64
C GLY A 63 5.67 7.88 14.41
N HIS A 64 5.88 7.17 13.29
CA HIS A 64 7.19 6.66 12.88
C HIS A 64 7.97 7.65 12.04
N ARG A 65 7.28 8.42 11.19
CA ARG A 65 7.91 9.38 10.28
C ARG A 65 6.97 10.54 9.98
N THR A 66 7.38 11.76 10.33
CA THR A 66 6.69 12.99 9.88
C THR A 66 6.62 13.00 8.34
N LEU A 67 5.44 13.26 7.80
CA LEU A 67 5.17 13.13 6.36
C LEU A 67 5.45 14.41 5.57
N GLU A 68 5.48 15.56 6.23
CA GLU A 68 5.67 16.87 5.57
C GLU A 68 6.93 16.91 4.70
N GLY A 69 6.74 17.29 3.44
CA GLY A 69 7.81 17.39 2.44
C GLY A 69 8.37 16.06 1.94
N LEU A 70 7.83 14.90 2.38
CA LEU A 70 8.28 13.59 1.92
C LEU A 70 7.57 13.16 0.64
N ARG A 71 8.27 12.40 -0.20
CA ARG A 71 7.71 11.69 -1.32
C ARG A 71 7.17 10.34 -0.87
N VAL A 72 5.88 10.13 -1.04
CA VAL A 72 5.15 8.94 -0.58
C VAL A 72 4.51 8.24 -1.77
N VAL A 73 4.50 6.91 -1.79
CA VAL A 73 3.66 6.13 -2.70
C VAL A 73 2.72 5.24 -1.89
N ASP A 74 1.45 5.25 -2.28
CA ASP A 74 0.37 4.43 -1.70
C ASP A 74 -0.01 3.33 -2.70
N ILE A 75 0.38 2.09 -2.39
CA ILE A 75 0.19 0.92 -3.25
C ILE A 75 -1.17 0.28 -2.98
N GLY A 76 -1.99 0.11 -4.03
CA GLY A 76 -3.37 -0.34 -3.88
C GLY A 76 -4.23 0.74 -3.20
N CYS A 77 -4.09 2.00 -3.67
CA CYS A 77 -4.70 3.16 -3.02
C CYS A 77 -6.24 3.19 -3.13
N GLY A 78 -6.84 2.39 -4.01
CA GLY A 78 -8.27 2.37 -4.27
C GLY A 78 -8.83 3.76 -4.59
N GLY A 79 -9.87 4.17 -3.88
CA GLY A 79 -10.48 5.51 -4.00
C GLY A 79 -9.73 6.63 -3.28
N GLY A 80 -8.50 6.40 -2.74
CA GLY A 80 -7.60 7.44 -2.29
C GLY A 80 -7.78 7.93 -0.85
N ILE A 81 -8.45 7.19 0.03
CA ILE A 81 -8.74 7.62 1.41
C ILE A 81 -7.44 7.91 2.21
N LEU A 82 -6.47 6.99 2.19
CA LEU A 82 -5.21 7.19 2.88
C LEU A 82 -4.30 8.14 2.12
N THR A 83 -4.28 8.05 0.80
CA THR A 83 -3.53 8.95 -0.11
C THR A 83 -3.86 10.42 0.15
N ASP A 84 -5.18 10.76 0.17
CA ASP A 84 -5.66 12.12 0.48
C ASP A 84 -5.22 12.57 1.88
N ALA A 85 -5.37 11.70 2.88
CA ALA A 85 -5.01 12.02 4.25
C ALA A 85 -3.50 12.27 4.43
N MET A 86 -2.63 11.50 3.75
CA MET A 86 -1.18 11.73 3.76
C MET A 86 -0.79 13.02 3.04
N ALA A 87 -1.43 13.34 1.92
CA ALA A 87 -1.22 14.59 1.19
C ALA A 87 -1.59 15.81 2.05
N ARG A 88 -2.70 15.74 2.79
CA ARG A 88 -3.09 16.79 3.76
C ARG A 88 -2.15 16.93 4.95
N LYS A 89 -1.32 15.91 5.23
CA LYS A 89 -0.19 16.02 6.18
C LYS A 89 1.09 16.61 5.56
N GLY A 90 1.00 17.15 4.35
CA GLY A 90 2.10 17.85 3.67
C GLY A 90 3.03 16.96 2.85
N ALA A 91 2.70 15.70 2.63
CA ALA A 91 3.44 14.81 1.74
C ALA A 91 3.15 15.11 0.26
N GLU A 92 4.11 14.81 -0.63
CA GLU A 92 3.88 14.61 -2.06
C GLU A 92 3.53 13.14 -2.29
N VAL A 93 2.26 12.84 -2.61
CA VAL A 93 1.77 11.47 -2.63
C VAL A 93 1.38 11.03 -4.04
N LEU A 94 1.91 9.88 -4.46
CA LEU A 94 1.46 9.14 -5.62
C LEU A 94 0.61 7.94 -5.15
N GLY A 95 -0.68 7.92 -5.47
CA GLY A 95 -1.54 6.75 -5.31
C GLY A 95 -1.48 5.88 -6.57
N ILE A 96 -1.27 4.58 -6.41
CA ILE A 96 -1.35 3.64 -7.53
C ILE A 96 -2.32 2.50 -7.26
N ASP A 97 -3.02 2.10 -8.30
CA ASP A 97 -3.96 0.98 -8.29
C ASP A 97 -4.14 0.43 -9.70
N LEU A 98 -4.67 -0.78 -9.86
CA LEU A 98 -5.06 -1.35 -11.15
C LEU A 98 -6.56 -1.23 -11.42
N ALA A 99 -7.36 -0.85 -10.42
CA ALA A 99 -8.78 -0.60 -10.56
C ALA A 99 -9.05 0.80 -11.13
N THR A 100 -9.07 0.93 -12.45
CA THR A 100 -9.27 2.21 -13.18
C THR A 100 -10.42 3.05 -12.64
N LYS A 101 -11.58 2.43 -12.29
CA LYS A 101 -12.75 3.17 -11.78
C LYS A 101 -12.48 3.74 -10.38
N ALA A 102 -11.76 3.01 -9.51
CA ALA A 102 -11.39 3.50 -8.18
C ALA A 102 -10.45 4.70 -8.29
N LEU A 103 -9.44 4.63 -9.16
CA LEU A 103 -8.54 5.76 -9.43
C LEU A 103 -9.27 6.99 -9.95
N LYS A 104 -10.27 6.83 -10.82
CA LYS A 104 -11.09 7.97 -11.29
C LYS A 104 -11.85 8.63 -10.14
N VAL A 105 -12.39 7.82 -9.22
CA VAL A 105 -13.06 8.35 -8.01
C VAL A 105 -12.07 9.08 -7.12
N ALA A 106 -10.86 8.53 -6.91
CA ALA A 106 -9.80 9.18 -6.16
C ALA A 106 -9.39 10.53 -6.77
N GLN A 107 -9.21 10.59 -8.09
CA GLN A 107 -8.89 11.81 -8.83
C GLN A 107 -9.99 12.87 -8.70
N LEU A 108 -11.25 12.49 -8.88
CA LEU A 108 -12.39 13.40 -8.75
C LEU A 108 -12.50 13.94 -7.32
N HIS A 109 -12.39 13.06 -6.31
CA HIS A 109 -12.40 13.50 -4.92
C HIS A 109 -11.27 14.48 -4.61
N ALA A 110 -10.05 14.21 -5.08
CA ALA A 110 -8.93 15.11 -4.85
C ALA A 110 -9.13 16.49 -5.47
N LEU A 111 -9.76 16.55 -6.66
CA LEU A 111 -10.12 17.81 -7.30
C LEU A 111 -11.19 18.56 -6.51
N ASP A 112 -12.29 17.90 -6.13
CA ASP A 112 -13.40 18.51 -5.40
C ASP A 112 -12.98 18.97 -3.99
N ALA A 113 -12.14 18.18 -3.34
CA ALA A 113 -11.64 18.45 -2.00
C ALA A 113 -10.41 19.38 -1.99
N HIS A 114 -9.93 19.81 -3.15
CA HIS A 114 -8.73 20.64 -3.34
C HIS A 114 -7.50 20.07 -2.60
N THR A 115 -7.32 18.74 -2.66
CA THR A 115 -6.21 18.07 -1.99
C THR A 115 -4.89 18.43 -2.63
N PRO A 116 -3.93 19.00 -1.89
CA PRO A 116 -2.66 19.42 -2.45
C PRO A 116 -1.72 18.23 -2.71
N ASN A 117 -0.77 18.39 -3.63
CA ASN A 117 0.38 17.50 -3.81
C ASN A 117 0.04 16.00 -3.93
N VAL A 118 -1.08 15.68 -4.58
CA VAL A 118 -1.52 14.31 -4.84
C VAL A 118 -1.62 14.04 -6.32
N SER A 119 -1.22 12.84 -6.72
CA SER A 119 -1.39 12.31 -8.08
C SER A 119 -1.75 10.84 -8.04
N TYR A 120 -2.38 10.35 -9.12
CA TYR A 120 -2.83 8.96 -9.21
C TYR A 120 -2.43 8.36 -10.55
N GLU A 121 -2.01 7.09 -10.55
CA GLU A 121 -1.58 6.39 -11.76
C GLU A 121 -2.06 4.93 -11.76
N GLU A 122 -2.53 4.46 -12.92
CA GLU A 122 -2.88 3.06 -13.15
C GLU A 122 -1.61 2.29 -13.53
N ILE A 123 -0.99 1.66 -12.53
CA ILE A 123 0.25 0.91 -12.68
C ILE A 123 0.38 -0.10 -11.53
N SER A 124 0.99 -1.26 -11.79
CA SER A 124 1.33 -2.22 -10.72
C SER A 124 2.52 -1.78 -9.89
N ALA A 125 2.64 -2.29 -8.67
CA ALA A 125 3.76 -2.02 -7.78
C ALA A 125 5.10 -2.42 -8.42
N GLU A 126 5.12 -3.58 -9.08
CA GLU A 126 6.29 -4.14 -9.75
C GLU A 126 6.74 -3.27 -10.94
N ALA A 127 5.79 -2.82 -11.76
CA ALA A 127 6.09 -1.96 -12.90
C ALA A 127 6.60 -0.58 -12.44
N LEU A 128 6.00 -0.02 -11.38
CA LEU A 128 6.47 1.23 -10.79
C LEU A 128 7.88 1.04 -10.19
N ALA A 129 8.15 -0.07 -9.50
CA ALA A 129 9.46 -0.37 -8.92
C ALA A 129 10.56 -0.50 -9.98
N ALA A 130 10.24 -1.07 -11.14
CA ALA A 130 11.15 -1.13 -12.28
C ALA A 130 11.43 0.27 -12.88
N ARG A 131 10.42 1.15 -12.89
CA ARG A 131 10.52 2.50 -13.47
C ARG A 131 11.15 3.52 -12.53
N GLN A 132 10.86 3.44 -11.24
CA GLN A 132 11.28 4.43 -10.23
C GLN A 132 11.88 3.77 -8.96
N PRO A 133 12.95 2.98 -9.07
CA PRO A 133 13.56 2.36 -7.89
C PRO A 133 14.10 3.43 -6.93
N THR A 134 14.05 3.14 -5.63
CA THR A 134 14.62 3.97 -4.55
C THR A 134 14.21 5.45 -4.60
N SER A 135 12.94 5.71 -4.97
CA SER A 135 12.46 7.07 -5.25
C SER A 135 11.59 7.67 -4.14
N PHE A 136 11.09 6.84 -3.21
CA PHE A 136 10.14 7.25 -2.19
C PHE A 136 10.73 7.19 -0.78
N ASP A 137 10.38 8.16 0.05
CA ASP A 137 10.78 8.20 1.47
C ASP A 137 9.91 7.26 2.31
N VAL A 138 8.63 7.13 1.90
CA VAL A 138 7.63 6.26 2.53
C VAL A 138 6.87 5.52 1.44
N VAL A 139 6.60 4.24 1.70
CA VAL A 139 5.71 3.37 0.91
C VAL A 139 4.62 2.84 1.83
N THR A 140 3.36 2.93 1.42
CA THR A 140 2.23 2.30 2.10
C THR A 140 1.61 1.23 1.21
N CYS A 141 1.21 0.11 1.81
CA CYS A 141 0.49 -0.99 1.15
C CYS A 141 -0.49 -1.57 2.19
N MET A 142 -1.70 -0.99 2.22
CA MET A 142 -2.68 -1.22 3.28
C MET A 142 -3.91 -1.95 2.76
N GLU A 143 -4.26 -3.10 3.38
CA GLU A 143 -5.42 -3.94 3.00
C GLU A 143 -5.42 -4.31 1.50
N MET A 144 -4.27 -4.68 0.95
CA MET A 144 -4.11 -4.96 -0.47
C MET A 144 -3.48 -6.34 -0.71
N LEU A 145 -2.60 -6.78 0.18
CA LEU A 145 -1.79 -7.99 -0.02
C LEU A 145 -2.63 -9.28 -0.10
N GLU A 146 -3.78 -9.33 0.56
CA GLU A 146 -4.74 -10.43 0.51
C GLU A 146 -5.54 -10.53 -0.80
N HIS A 147 -5.43 -9.51 -1.66
CA HIS A 147 -6.17 -9.43 -2.93
C HIS A 147 -5.32 -9.76 -4.16
N VAL A 148 -4.03 -10.05 -3.97
CA VAL A 148 -3.10 -10.37 -5.07
C VAL A 148 -2.68 -11.84 -5.06
N PRO A 149 -2.39 -12.43 -6.24
CA PRO A 149 -1.90 -13.80 -6.35
C PRO A 149 -0.55 -14.04 -5.65
N ASP A 150 0.38 -13.08 -5.73
CA ASP A 150 1.71 -13.15 -5.10
C ASP A 150 1.99 -11.93 -4.24
N PRO A 151 1.63 -11.95 -2.95
CA PRO A 151 1.94 -10.85 -2.02
C PRO A 151 3.44 -10.66 -1.80
N GLY A 152 4.27 -11.71 -1.98
CA GLY A 152 5.72 -11.60 -1.84
C GLY A 152 6.34 -10.72 -2.93
N SER A 153 5.83 -10.79 -4.16
CA SER A 153 6.22 -9.91 -5.27
C SER A 153 5.94 -8.44 -4.94
N VAL A 154 4.73 -8.13 -4.45
CA VAL A 154 4.36 -6.76 -4.05
C VAL A 154 5.24 -6.23 -2.93
N VAL A 155 5.50 -7.04 -1.88
CA VAL A 155 6.39 -6.64 -0.78
C VAL A 155 7.82 -6.36 -1.29
N THR A 156 8.31 -7.16 -2.24
CA THR A 156 9.61 -6.94 -2.89
C THR A 156 9.62 -5.64 -3.70
N ALA A 157 8.55 -5.36 -4.44
CA ALA A 157 8.40 -4.10 -5.17
C ALA A 157 8.39 -2.89 -4.21
N CYS A 158 7.66 -2.97 -3.09
CA CYS A 158 7.69 -1.92 -2.04
C CYS A 158 9.11 -1.66 -1.53
N ALA A 159 9.89 -2.73 -1.28
CA ALA A 159 11.29 -2.61 -0.85
C ALA A 159 12.21 -2.02 -1.92
N HIS A 160 11.91 -2.23 -3.20
CA HIS A 160 12.65 -1.59 -4.31
C HIS A 160 12.29 -0.12 -4.47
N LEU A 161 11.04 0.26 -4.27
CA LEU A 161 10.55 1.65 -4.37
C LEU A 161 11.11 2.55 -3.27
N VAL A 162 11.26 2.03 -2.06
CA VAL A 162 11.69 2.81 -0.91
C VAL A 162 13.19 3.10 -0.94
N LYS A 163 13.56 4.32 -0.56
CA LYS A 163 14.96 4.76 -0.39
C LYS A 163 15.63 4.02 0.78
N PRO A 164 16.98 3.87 0.77
CA PRO A 164 17.71 3.47 1.98
C PRO A 164 17.37 4.40 3.16
N GLY A 165 17.06 3.81 4.33
CA GLY A 165 16.56 4.55 5.50
C GLY A 165 15.08 4.92 5.46
N GLY A 166 14.40 4.72 4.33
CA GLY A 166 12.97 4.98 4.18
C GLY A 166 12.09 3.90 4.83
N TRP A 167 10.81 4.18 4.93
CA TRP A 167 9.84 3.37 5.65
C TRP A 167 8.85 2.68 4.72
N VAL A 168 8.47 1.45 5.06
CA VAL A 168 7.38 0.73 4.39
C VAL A 168 6.38 0.27 5.45
N PHE A 169 5.11 0.59 5.22
CA PHE A 169 4.01 0.22 6.09
C PHE A 169 3.08 -0.74 5.38
N PHE A 170 2.73 -1.82 6.07
CA PHE A 170 1.80 -2.83 5.59
C PHE A 170 0.63 -2.98 6.55
N SER A 171 -0.55 -3.33 6.05
CA SER A 171 -1.63 -3.90 6.84
C SER A 171 -2.35 -4.99 6.07
N THR A 172 -2.86 -5.99 6.79
CA THR A 172 -3.65 -7.08 6.24
C THR A 172 -4.37 -7.85 7.36
N ILE A 173 -5.20 -8.81 6.97
CA ILE A 173 -5.95 -9.66 7.88
C ILE A 173 -5.16 -10.94 8.17
N ASN A 174 -5.08 -11.31 9.46
CA ASN A 174 -4.38 -12.51 9.91
C ASN A 174 -5.18 -13.77 9.53
N ARG A 175 -4.49 -14.83 9.10
CA ARG A 175 -5.09 -16.15 8.79
C ARG A 175 -5.11 -17.04 10.03
N ASN A 176 -6.21 -16.99 10.79
CA ASN A 176 -6.46 -17.87 11.93
C ASN A 176 -7.97 -18.03 12.19
N PRO A 177 -8.41 -18.96 13.07
CA PRO A 177 -9.84 -19.16 13.37
C PRO A 177 -10.53 -17.91 13.96
N LYS A 178 -9.81 -17.07 14.72
CA LYS A 178 -10.35 -15.84 15.29
C LYS A 178 -10.70 -14.83 14.18
N SER A 179 -9.79 -14.61 13.24
CA SER A 179 -10.04 -13.71 12.10
C SER A 179 -11.13 -14.23 11.18
N PHE A 180 -11.20 -15.56 10.96
CA PHE A 180 -12.30 -16.16 10.22
C PHE A 180 -13.65 -15.82 10.86
N LEU A 181 -13.76 -15.99 12.18
CA LEU A 181 -15.01 -15.72 12.89
C LEU A 181 -15.36 -14.21 12.88
N PHE A 182 -14.41 -13.33 13.10
CA PHE A 182 -14.68 -11.90 13.28
C PHE A 182 -14.66 -11.13 11.96
N ALA A 183 -13.68 -11.35 11.08
CA ALA A 183 -13.55 -10.60 9.83
C ALA A 183 -14.48 -11.15 8.73
N ILE A 184 -14.65 -12.47 8.64
CA ILE A 184 -15.47 -13.08 7.60
C ILE A 184 -16.91 -13.28 8.10
N VAL A 185 -17.10 -14.11 9.14
CA VAL A 185 -18.45 -14.41 9.62
C VAL A 185 -19.10 -13.20 10.27
N GLY A 186 -18.37 -12.47 11.12
CA GLY A 186 -18.88 -11.30 11.84
C GLY A 186 -19.18 -10.13 10.89
N ALA A 187 -18.19 -9.68 10.13
CA ALA A 187 -18.34 -8.49 9.28
C ALA A 187 -19.21 -8.73 8.04
N GLU A 188 -19.08 -9.89 7.39
CA GLU A 188 -19.79 -10.16 6.14
C GLU A 188 -21.20 -10.74 6.35
N TYR A 189 -21.41 -11.62 7.33
CA TYR A 189 -22.65 -12.35 7.51
C TYR A 189 -23.53 -11.88 8.65
N VAL A 190 -22.95 -11.41 9.76
CA VAL A 190 -23.70 -10.99 10.95
C VAL A 190 -23.98 -9.50 10.93
N LEU A 191 -22.95 -8.68 10.71
CA LEU A 191 -23.04 -7.22 10.78
C LEU A 191 -23.35 -6.58 9.42
N ASN A 192 -23.27 -7.32 8.31
CA ASN A 192 -23.41 -6.81 6.93
C ASN A 192 -22.57 -5.55 6.65
N MET A 193 -21.41 -5.44 7.30
CA MET A 193 -20.49 -4.31 7.12
C MET A 193 -19.77 -4.37 5.78
N LEU A 194 -19.60 -5.59 5.24
CA LEU A 194 -18.91 -5.86 3.99
C LEU A 194 -19.76 -6.80 3.12
N PRO A 195 -19.67 -6.73 1.78
CA PRO A 195 -20.30 -7.70 0.90
C PRO A 195 -19.83 -9.12 1.20
N ARG A 196 -20.73 -10.10 1.05
CA ARG A 196 -20.36 -11.52 1.24
C ARG A 196 -19.32 -11.96 0.22
N GLY A 197 -18.32 -12.71 0.67
CA GLY A 197 -17.20 -13.15 -0.16
C GLY A 197 -16.15 -12.06 -0.42
N THR A 198 -16.10 -11.00 0.41
CA THR A 198 -15.06 -9.99 0.34
C THR A 198 -13.69 -10.58 0.64
N HIS A 199 -13.62 -11.54 1.58
CA HIS A 199 -12.37 -12.18 1.96
C HIS A 199 -12.42 -13.69 1.79
N GLU A 200 -11.42 -14.23 1.13
CA GLU A 200 -11.15 -15.66 1.06
C GLU A 200 -10.14 -16.04 2.15
N TYR A 201 -10.52 -16.92 3.07
CA TYR A 201 -9.67 -17.34 4.19
C TYR A 201 -8.25 -17.77 3.75
N ALA A 202 -8.14 -18.45 2.62
CA ALA A 202 -6.87 -18.94 2.09
C ALA A 202 -5.91 -17.81 1.68
N LYS A 203 -6.45 -16.65 1.30
CA LYS A 203 -5.68 -15.46 0.88
C LYS A 203 -5.21 -14.60 2.06
N LEU A 204 -5.77 -14.80 3.28
CA LEU A 204 -5.35 -14.08 4.47
C LEU A 204 -3.90 -14.42 4.82
N ILE A 205 -3.17 -13.46 5.42
CA ILE A 205 -1.71 -13.56 5.60
C ILE A 205 -1.35 -13.58 7.08
N ARG A 206 -0.65 -14.63 7.54
CA ARG A 206 -0.17 -14.68 8.93
C ARG A 206 0.95 -13.66 9.15
N PRO A 207 1.07 -13.07 10.37
CA PRO A 207 2.21 -12.20 10.69
C PRO A 207 3.58 -12.83 10.38
N SER A 208 3.73 -14.14 10.58
CA SER A 208 4.97 -14.87 10.26
C SER A 208 5.24 -14.98 8.76
N GLU A 209 4.21 -15.05 7.93
CA GLU A 209 4.35 -15.10 6.46
C GLU A 209 4.73 -13.71 5.92
N LEU A 210 4.05 -12.65 6.36
CA LEU A 210 4.44 -11.29 6.02
C LEU A 210 5.86 -10.98 6.50
N ALA A 211 6.22 -11.48 7.71
CA ALA A 211 7.57 -11.33 8.24
C ALA A 211 8.64 -12.03 7.38
N LYS A 212 8.31 -13.16 6.76
CA LYS A 212 9.20 -13.81 5.79
C LYS A 212 9.35 -12.95 4.53
N TYR A 213 8.27 -12.41 3.99
CA TYR A 213 8.30 -11.58 2.78
C TYR A 213 9.16 -10.32 2.98
N TYR A 214 8.88 -9.50 3.99
CA TYR A 214 9.64 -8.25 4.17
C TYR A 214 11.11 -8.49 4.54
N ARG A 215 11.45 -9.55 5.31
CA ARG A 215 12.85 -9.90 5.59
C ARG A 215 13.59 -10.37 4.34
N SER A 216 12.95 -11.21 3.51
CA SER A 216 13.52 -11.64 2.24
C SER A 216 13.74 -10.47 1.27
N ALA A 217 12.92 -9.40 1.38
CA ALA A 217 13.07 -8.17 0.63
C ALA A 217 14.08 -7.17 1.25
N GLY A 218 14.75 -7.54 2.36
CA GLY A 218 15.77 -6.71 3.01
C GLY A 218 15.19 -5.57 3.85
N LEU A 219 13.98 -5.71 4.38
CA LEU A 219 13.35 -4.74 5.27
C LEU A 219 13.41 -5.22 6.74
N ASP A 220 13.73 -4.29 7.64
CA ASP A 220 13.75 -4.52 9.09
C ASP A 220 12.42 -4.14 9.73
N CYS A 221 11.82 -5.01 10.54
CA CYS A 221 10.65 -4.67 11.34
C CYS A 221 10.99 -3.65 12.43
N LYS A 222 10.18 -2.61 12.53
CA LYS A 222 10.32 -1.55 13.55
C LYS A 222 9.12 -1.50 14.51
N GLY A 223 8.01 -2.13 14.15
CA GLY A 223 6.84 -2.21 15.00
C GLY A 223 5.72 -3.01 14.36
N THR A 224 4.88 -3.58 15.20
CA THR A 224 3.64 -4.26 14.80
C THR A 224 2.55 -3.86 15.77
N ARG A 225 1.33 -3.63 15.26
CA ARG A 225 0.12 -3.36 16.04
C ARG A 225 -1.04 -4.16 15.48
N GLY A 226 -1.92 -4.62 16.36
CA GLY A 226 -3.23 -5.11 16.00
C GLY A 226 -4.21 -3.96 15.81
N LEU A 227 -5.20 -4.18 14.97
CA LEU A 227 -6.35 -3.30 14.81
C LEU A 227 -7.57 -4.06 15.31
N GLU A 228 -8.17 -3.57 16.37
CA GLU A 228 -9.34 -4.17 17.02
C GLU A 228 -10.59 -3.33 16.78
N TYR A 229 -11.74 -4.00 16.85
CA TYR A 229 -13.07 -3.41 16.69
C TYR A 229 -14.02 -3.89 17.78
N ASN A 230 -14.77 -2.96 18.37
CA ASN A 230 -15.86 -3.28 19.29
C ASN A 230 -17.21 -3.04 18.58
N PRO A 231 -17.99 -4.10 18.32
CA PRO A 231 -19.27 -3.99 17.58
C PRO A 231 -20.37 -3.28 18.36
N ILE A 232 -20.26 -3.17 19.71
CA ILE A 232 -21.24 -2.48 20.54
C ILE A 232 -21.05 -0.97 20.50
N THR A 233 -19.77 -0.52 20.55
CA THR A 233 -19.43 0.91 20.52
C THR A 233 -19.07 1.41 19.13
N GLU A 234 -18.99 0.53 18.14
CA GLU A 234 -18.58 0.78 16.74
C GLU A 234 -17.23 1.51 16.64
N ARG A 235 -16.30 1.23 17.57
CA ARG A 235 -14.99 1.89 17.65
C ARG A 235 -13.86 0.95 17.29
N TYR A 236 -12.88 1.48 16.57
CA TYR A 236 -11.60 0.85 16.29
C TYR A 236 -10.51 1.44 17.17
N TRP A 237 -9.49 0.64 17.50
CA TRP A 237 -8.27 1.10 18.19
C TRP A 237 -7.09 0.20 17.85
N LEU A 238 -5.87 0.72 18.05
CA LEU A 238 -4.64 -0.06 17.92
C LEU A 238 -4.29 -0.72 19.27
N SER A 239 -3.84 -1.98 19.21
CA SER A 239 -3.41 -2.76 20.37
C SER A 239 -2.19 -3.62 20.06
N ASP A 240 -1.77 -4.45 21.00
CA ASP A 240 -0.73 -5.46 20.77
C ASP A 240 -1.29 -6.81 20.26
N ASP A 241 -2.62 -6.98 20.21
CA ASP A 241 -3.27 -8.19 19.71
C ASP A 241 -3.39 -8.18 18.17
N THR A 242 -2.49 -8.87 17.51
CA THR A 242 -2.49 -9.07 16.04
C THR A 242 -3.42 -10.20 15.58
N GLY A 243 -4.37 -10.59 16.41
CA GLY A 243 -5.20 -11.78 16.19
C GLY A 243 -6.20 -11.67 15.04
N VAL A 244 -6.62 -10.47 14.61
CA VAL A 244 -7.58 -10.30 13.50
C VAL A 244 -6.95 -9.51 12.36
N ASN A 245 -6.82 -8.21 12.51
CA ASN A 245 -6.17 -7.34 11.55
C ASN A 245 -4.90 -6.76 12.19
N TYR A 246 -3.86 -6.51 11.41
CA TYR A 246 -2.61 -6.00 11.94
C TYR A 246 -1.86 -5.09 10.97
N LEU A 247 -1.09 -4.16 11.53
CA LEU A 247 -0.21 -3.24 10.86
C LEU A 247 1.24 -3.57 11.17
N VAL A 248 2.13 -3.41 10.18
CA VAL A 248 3.58 -3.59 10.34
C VAL A 248 4.30 -2.37 9.80
N ALA A 249 5.16 -1.78 10.62
CA ALA A 249 6.11 -0.76 10.21
C ALA A 249 7.48 -1.41 9.97
N THR A 250 8.02 -1.20 8.79
CA THR A 250 9.36 -1.68 8.41
C THR A 250 10.22 -0.53 7.90
N GLN A 251 11.53 -0.70 7.95
CA GLN A 251 12.49 0.28 7.45
C GLN A 251 13.54 -0.42 6.59
N LYS A 252 13.86 0.18 5.45
CA LYS A 252 14.99 -0.26 4.64
C LYS A 252 16.29 0.19 5.30
N PRO A 253 17.24 -0.72 5.60
CA PRO A 253 18.53 -0.34 6.16
C PRO A 253 19.24 0.70 5.31
N TYR A 254 20.02 1.57 5.95
CA TYR A 254 20.99 2.38 5.23
C TYR A 254 22.06 1.45 4.62
N THR A 255 22.37 1.61 3.35
CA THR A 255 23.49 0.89 2.74
C THR A 255 24.77 1.41 3.40
N THR A 256 25.35 0.63 4.31
CA THR A 256 26.68 0.93 4.86
C THR A 256 27.66 0.78 3.69
N ARG A 257 28.20 1.88 3.17
CA ARG A 257 29.40 1.78 2.33
C ARG A 257 30.51 1.20 3.21
N VAL A 258 30.80 -0.09 3.02
CA VAL A 258 32.06 -0.63 3.49
C VAL A 258 33.12 0.07 2.63
N THR A 259 33.67 1.16 3.14
CA THR A 259 34.91 1.70 2.61
C THR A 259 35.99 0.65 2.94
N SER A 260 36.29 -0.21 1.97
CA SER A 260 37.51 -1.00 2.03
C SER A 260 38.67 -0.01 2.18
N ALA A 261 39.27 -0.01 3.36
CA ALA A 261 40.54 0.69 3.55
C ALA A 261 41.51 0.19 2.49
N PRO A 262 42.29 1.09 1.85
CA PRO A 262 43.32 0.64 0.92
C PRO A 262 44.28 -0.26 1.71
N ALA A 263 44.48 -1.47 1.22
CA ALA A 263 45.52 -2.37 1.72
C ALA A 263 46.82 -1.57 1.69
N GLY A 264 47.39 -1.33 2.86
CA GLY A 264 48.70 -0.71 2.99
C GLY A 264 49.70 -1.60 2.24
N SER A 265 50.35 -0.98 1.29
CA SER A 265 51.51 -1.59 0.63
C SER A 265 52.70 -1.66 1.64
N PRO A 266 53.52 -2.69 1.57
CA PRO A 266 54.65 -2.94 2.47
C PRO A 266 55.78 -1.90 2.32
#